data_1f2e363a1cd443eaa11c716be4864f3b
#
_entry.id   1f2e363a1cd443eaa11c716be4864f3b
#
_cell.length_a   1.000
_cell.length_b   1.000
_cell.length_c   1.000
_cell.angle_alpha   90.00
_cell.angle_beta   90.00
_cell.angle_gamma   90.00
#
_symmetry.space_group_name_H-M   'P 1'
#
loop_
_entity.id
_entity.type
_entity.pdbx_description
1 polymer ?
#
loop_
_entity_poly.entity_id
_entity_poly.type
_entity_poly.pdbx_seq_one_letter_code
_entity_poly.pdbx_strand_id
1 'polypeptide(L)'
;MKREYRFTNLQNEITCCDLYFPQKTASENVNKAPLVLLIHGFRAFKDWGFFPYFSQKLTEAGYISSSIDFSLNTLLDRQKSLFDMERFARNTVSQEISEINTFIQHIISGKVLTAEESNTWNGDIYLVGHSLGGALAIIVADSNTSVKKLVTINSIFDFDIYTEK
;
A
#
# COMPACT_ATOMS: atom_id res chain seq x y z
N MET A 1 -11.04 8.02 -10.20
CA MET A 1 -11.96 6.96 -9.67
C MET A 1 -11.25 6.24 -8.52
N LYS A 2 -11.98 5.89 -7.43
CA LYS A 2 -11.45 5.12 -6.28
C LYS A 2 -12.18 3.77 -6.22
N ARG A 3 -11.43 2.69 -5.95
CA ARG A 3 -11.96 1.33 -5.77
C ARG A 3 -11.20 0.62 -4.63
N GLU A 4 -11.88 -0.21 -3.86
CA GLU A 4 -11.27 -1.07 -2.85
C GLU A 4 -10.99 -2.47 -3.42
N TYR A 5 -9.86 -3.05 -3.02
CA TYR A 5 -9.49 -4.44 -3.24
C TYR A 5 -9.20 -5.11 -1.90
N ARG A 6 -9.72 -6.30 -1.70
CA ARG A 6 -9.52 -7.10 -0.48
C ARG A 6 -8.95 -8.45 -0.84
N PHE A 7 -8.06 -8.94 0.00
CA PHE A 7 -7.55 -10.30 -0.12
C PHE A 7 -7.31 -10.91 1.26
N THR A 8 -7.31 -12.24 1.30
CA THR A 8 -6.98 -13.00 2.50
C THR A 8 -5.50 -13.32 2.47
N ASN A 9 -4.79 -13.01 3.56
CA ASN A 9 -3.38 -13.34 3.73
C ASN A 9 -3.16 -14.80 4.16
N LEU A 10 -1.90 -15.19 4.38
CA LEU A 10 -1.54 -16.56 4.75
C LEU A 10 -2.08 -16.99 6.14
N GLN A 11 -2.41 -16.05 7.02
CA GLN A 11 -3.00 -16.27 8.34
C GLN A 11 -4.53 -16.24 8.34
N ASN A 12 -5.14 -16.24 7.15
CA ASN A 12 -6.59 -16.14 6.95
C ASN A 12 -7.22 -14.83 7.47
N GLU A 13 -6.43 -13.76 7.49
CA GLU A 13 -6.86 -12.41 7.86
C GLU A 13 -7.06 -11.56 6.59
N ILE A 14 -7.99 -10.58 6.64
CA ILE A 14 -8.33 -9.74 5.50
C ILE A 14 -7.48 -8.48 5.47
N THR A 15 -6.72 -8.30 4.39
CA THR A 15 -5.99 -7.09 4.05
C THR A 15 -6.80 -6.28 3.04
N CYS A 16 -6.84 -4.95 3.20
CA CYS A 16 -7.58 -4.04 2.33
C CYS A 16 -6.64 -3.06 1.64
N CYS A 17 -6.86 -2.83 0.35
CA CYS A 17 -6.15 -1.80 -0.41
C CYS A 17 -7.13 -0.89 -1.13
N ASP A 18 -6.88 0.42 -1.11
CA ASP A 18 -7.57 1.34 -2.00
C ASP A 18 -6.74 1.52 -3.28
N LEU A 19 -7.41 1.59 -4.40
CA LEU A 19 -6.83 1.89 -5.71
C LEU A 19 -7.44 3.18 -6.24
N TYR A 20 -6.59 4.07 -6.71
CA TYR A 20 -6.96 5.36 -7.29
C TYR A 20 -6.40 5.43 -8.71
N PHE A 21 -7.24 5.80 -9.65
CA PHE A 21 -6.89 5.87 -11.06
C PHE A 21 -6.96 7.31 -11.56
N PRO A 22 -6.03 7.73 -12.44
CA PRO A 22 -6.12 9.02 -13.13
C PRO A 22 -7.49 9.18 -13.82
N GLN A 23 -7.99 10.39 -13.85
CA GLN A 23 -9.17 10.68 -14.66
C GLN A 23 -8.80 10.67 -16.13
N LYS A 24 -9.54 9.89 -16.94
CA LYS A 24 -9.38 9.90 -18.39
C LYS A 24 -9.92 11.22 -18.92
N THR A 25 -9.09 11.99 -19.61
CA THR A 25 -9.59 13.07 -20.47
C THR A 25 -9.97 12.48 -21.84
N ALA A 26 -11.06 12.92 -22.40
CA ALA A 26 -11.68 12.34 -23.61
C ALA A 26 -10.81 12.42 -24.89
N SER A 27 -9.64 13.07 -24.84
CA SER A 27 -8.78 13.36 -25.99
C SER A 27 -7.36 12.75 -25.92
N GLU A 28 -7.01 12.01 -24.87
CA GLU A 28 -5.62 11.53 -24.71
C GLU A 28 -5.51 10.03 -24.96
N ASN A 29 -4.53 9.65 -25.78
CA ASN A 29 -3.97 8.29 -25.76
C ASN A 29 -3.62 7.97 -24.31
N VAL A 30 -4.20 6.89 -23.76
CA VAL A 30 -3.96 6.49 -22.36
C VAL A 30 -2.49 6.13 -22.23
N ASN A 31 -1.67 7.06 -21.77
CA ASN A 31 -0.30 6.76 -21.41
C ASN A 31 -0.32 5.78 -20.24
N LYS A 32 0.32 4.64 -20.41
CA LYS A 32 0.46 3.66 -19.34
C LYS A 32 1.32 4.25 -18.23
N ALA A 33 0.86 4.09 -16.99
CA ALA A 33 1.49 4.65 -15.80
C ALA A 33 1.96 3.56 -14.82
N PRO A 34 3.02 3.81 -14.03
CA PRO A 34 3.38 2.92 -12.93
C PRO A 34 2.32 2.97 -11.82
N LEU A 35 2.25 1.87 -11.05
CA LEU A 35 1.47 1.81 -9.83
C LEU A 35 2.35 2.20 -8.63
N VAL A 36 1.94 3.19 -7.86
CA VAL A 36 2.61 3.65 -6.64
C VAL A 36 1.86 3.10 -5.44
N LEU A 37 2.47 2.18 -4.68
CA LEU A 37 1.94 1.64 -3.44
C LEU A 37 2.41 2.46 -2.25
N LEU A 38 1.46 3.01 -1.51
CA LEU A 38 1.68 3.76 -0.28
C LEU A 38 1.57 2.83 0.93
N ILE A 39 2.59 2.84 1.78
CA ILE A 39 2.73 1.97 2.96
C ILE A 39 2.80 2.83 4.21
N HIS A 40 1.81 2.70 5.08
CA HIS A 40 1.71 3.49 6.30
C HIS A 40 2.63 2.98 7.41
N GLY A 41 2.79 3.77 8.45
CA GLY A 41 3.61 3.45 9.62
C GLY A 41 2.84 2.77 10.74
N PHE A 42 3.53 2.62 11.88
CA PHE A 42 3.00 2.02 13.10
C PHE A 42 1.71 2.72 13.56
N ARG A 43 0.67 1.94 13.83
CA ARG A 43 -0.65 2.44 14.26
C ARG A 43 -1.22 3.54 13.36
N ALA A 44 -0.98 3.44 12.07
CA ALA A 44 -1.62 4.24 11.04
C ALA A 44 -2.50 3.35 10.16
N PHE A 45 -3.10 3.89 9.12
CA PHE A 45 -4.00 3.19 8.20
C PHE A 45 -4.02 3.91 6.85
N LYS A 46 -4.58 3.27 5.82
CA LYS A 46 -4.56 3.78 4.43
C LYS A 46 -5.15 5.18 4.23
N ASP A 47 -6.06 5.60 5.10
CA ASP A 47 -6.69 6.93 5.06
C ASP A 47 -6.11 7.91 6.11
N TRP A 48 -5.01 7.54 6.79
CA TRP A 48 -4.43 8.36 7.85
C TRP A 48 -3.63 9.55 7.30
N GLY A 49 -3.82 10.72 7.94
CA GLY A 49 -2.99 11.90 7.72
C GLY A 49 -3.00 12.37 6.27
N PHE A 50 -1.82 12.37 5.64
CA PHE A 50 -1.63 12.90 4.28
C PHE A 50 -1.92 11.88 3.17
N PHE A 51 -2.11 10.59 3.46
CA PHE A 51 -2.22 9.53 2.45
C PHE A 51 -3.34 9.75 1.42
N PRO A 52 -4.57 10.15 1.80
CA PRO A 52 -5.63 10.40 0.82
C PRO A 52 -5.28 11.55 -0.12
N TYR A 53 -4.73 12.64 0.42
CA TYR A 53 -4.29 13.80 -0.37
C TYR A 53 -3.14 13.42 -1.30
N PHE A 54 -2.17 12.65 -0.81
CA PHE A 54 -1.03 12.21 -1.61
C PHE A 54 -1.46 11.27 -2.74
N SER A 55 -2.37 10.31 -2.46
CA SER A 55 -2.97 9.46 -3.49
C SER A 55 -3.66 10.29 -4.58
N GLN A 56 -4.39 11.32 -4.19
CA GLN A 56 -5.02 12.23 -5.13
C GLN A 56 -3.98 12.96 -5.99
N LYS A 57 -2.92 13.50 -5.40
CA LYS A 57 -1.85 14.20 -6.13
C LYS A 57 -1.09 13.28 -7.09
N LEU A 58 -0.85 12.05 -6.71
CA LEU A 58 -0.27 11.04 -7.60
C LEU A 58 -1.17 10.80 -8.82
N THR A 59 -2.49 10.67 -8.63
CA THR A 59 -3.41 10.46 -9.75
C THR A 59 -3.56 11.70 -10.63
N GLU A 60 -3.52 12.90 -10.07
CA GLU A 60 -3.46 14.16 -10.84
C GLU A 60 -2.19 14.26 -11.67
N ALA A 61 -1.07 13.69 -11.19
CA ALA A 61 0.20 13.58 -11.91
C ALA A 61 0.26 12.38 -12.89
N GLY A 62 -0.85 11.65 -13.06
CA GLY A 62 -0.96 10.57 -14.03
C GLY A 62 -0.56 9.19 -13.52
N TYR A 63 -0.22 9.00 -12.24
CA TYR A 63 0.12 7.70 -11.65
C TYR A 63 -1.14 6.93 -11.22
N ILE A 64 -1.08 5.60 -11.27
CA ILE A 64 -2.00 4.76 -10.50
C ILE A 64 -1.50 4.76 -9.06
N SER A 65 -2.35 5.07 -8.09
CA SER A 65 -1.98 5.05 -6.67
C SER A 65 -2.74 3.94 -5.94
N SER A 66 -2.09 3.29 -5.00
CA SER A 66 -2.72 2.36 -4.07
C SER A 66 -2.24 2.64 -2.65
N SER A 67 -3.09 2.42 -1.67
CA SER A 67 -2.73 2.45 -0.25
C SER A 67 -3.23 1.20 0.45
N ILE A 68 -2.43 0.63 1.35
CA ILE A 68 -2.70 -0.63 2.04
C ILE A 68 -3.12 -0.39 3.49
N ASP A 69 -4.14 -1.16 3.97
CA ASP A 69 -4.42 -1.38 5.39
C ASP A 69 -3.98 -2.78 5.76
N PHE A 70 -3.07 -2.93 6.71
CA PHE A 70 -2.64 -4.23 7.19
C PHE A 70 -3.74 -4.93 7.99
N SER A 71 -3.84 -6.24 7.83
CA SER A 71 -4.96 -7.05 8.32
C SER A 71 -5.17 -6.98 9.84
N LEU A 72 -4.10 -6.96 10.62
CA LEU A 72 -4.15 -6.89 12.09
C LEU A 72 -4.08 -5.47 12.63
N ASN A 73 -3.91 -4.47 11.78
CA ASN A 73 -3.97 -3.06 12.13
C ASN A 73 -5.42 -2.52 12.02
N THR A 74 -6.34 -3.25 12.63
CA THR A 74 -7.79 -3.03 12.51
C THR A 74 -8.25 -1.84 13.36
N LEU A 75 -9.02 -0.96 12.73
CA LEU A 75 -9.67 0.16 13.41
C LEU A 75 -11.11 -0.19 13.83
N LEU A 76 -11.41 -0.02 15.09
CA LEU A 76 -12.77 -0.06 15.64
C LEU A 76 -13.55 1.23 15.31
N ASP A 77 -12.84 2.36 15.29
CA ASP A 77 -13.39 3.67 14.93
C ASP A 77 -12.32 4.49 14.18
N ARG A 78 -12.52 4.71 12.87
CA ARG A 78 -11.58 5.47 12.04
C ARG A 78 -11.51 6.95 12.42
N GLN A 79 -12.62 7.55 12.81
CA GLN A 79 -12.66 8.99 13.15
C GLN A 79 -11.88 9.29 14.43
N LYS A 80 -11.90 8.36 15.38
CA LYS A 80 -11.18 8.47 16.65
C LYS A 80 -9.80 7.82 16.61
N SER A 81 -9.41 7.21 15.49
CA SER A 81 -8.19 6.39 15.38
C SER A 81 -8.11 5.32 16.48
N LEU A 82 -9.26 4.72 16.81
CA LEU A 82 -9.36 3.70 17.85
C LEU A 82 -9.04 2.34 17.25
N PHE A 83 -7.96 1.72 17.72
CA PHE A 83 -7.50 0.41 17.26
C PHE A 83 -8.08 -0.73 18.10
N ASP A 84 -8.30 -1.87 17.45
CA ASP A 84 -8.49 -3.15 18.14
C ASP A 84 -7.12 -3.62 18.66
N MET A 85 -6.84 -3.31 19.91
CA MET A 85 -5.53 -3.57 20.53
C MET A 85 -5.27 -5.06 20.71
N GLU A 86 -6.30 -5.89 20.86
CA GLU A 86 -6.14 -7.34 20.96
C GLU A 86 -5.70 -7.93 19.62
N ARG A 87 -6.29 -7.51 18.52
CA ARG A 87 -5.84 -7.91 17.18
C ARG A 87 -4.46 -7.34 16.88
N PHE A 88 -4.25 -6.05 17.17
CA PHE A 88 -2.98 -5.39 16.92
C PHE A 88 -1.81 -6.01 17.69
N ALA A 89 -2.02 -6.53 18.90
CA ALA A 89 -0.99 -7.23 19.67
C ALA A 89 -0.44 -8.50 18.99
N ARG A 90 -1.15 -9.05 18.00
CA ARG A 90 -0.70 -10.19 17.19
C ARG A 90 0.01 -9.77 15.90
N ASN A 91 0.03 -8.47 15.60
CA ASN A 91 0.67 -7.97 14.39
C ASN A 91 2.19 -8.08 14.48
N THR A 92 2.82 -8.43 13.37
CA THR A 92 4.28 -8.54 13.27
C THR A 92 4.78 -7.89 11.98
N VAL A 93 6.01 -7.40 12.01
CA VAL A 93 6.73 -6.86 10.86
C VAL A 93 6.76 -7.88 9.70
N SER A 94 7.03 -9.14 10.01
CA SER A 94 7.08 -10.21 9.00
C SER A 94 5.73 -10.42 8.30
N GLN A 95 4.62 -10.28 9.04
CA GLN A 95 3.28 -10.38 8.47
C GLN A 95 2.99 -9.19 7.54
N GLU A 96 3.30 -7.97 7.95
CA GLU A 96 3.12 -6.78 7.12
C GLU A 96 3.94 -6.87 5.82
N ILE A 97 5.20 -7.33 5.88
CA ILE A 97 6.03 -7.61 4.69
C ILE A 97 5.36 -8.66 3.78
N SER A 98 4.84 -9.74 4.36
CA SER A 98 4.15 -10.79 3.61
C SER A 98 2.90 -10.26 2.92
N GLU A 99 2.13 -9.38 3.57
CA GLU A 99 0.93 -8.77 2.99
C GLU A 99 1.28 -7.83 1.82
N ILE A 100 2.34 -7.03 1.93
CA ILE A 100 2.82 -6.18 0.84
C ILE A 100 3.23 -7.05 -0.35
N ASN A 101 4.04 -8.08 -0.13
CA ASN A 101 4.47 -8.99 -1.20
C ASN A 101 3.29 -9.73 -1.84
N THR A 102 2.31 -10.18 -1.05
CA THR A 102 1.09 -10.82 -1.57
C THR A 102 0.31 -9.86 -2.47
N PHE A 103 0.15 -8.61 -2.05
CA PHE A 103 -0.53 -7.60 -2.87
C PHE A 103 0.22 -7.34 -4.19
N ILE A 104 1.55 -7.19 -4.15
CA ILE A 104 2.39 -7.05 -5.35
C ILE A 104 2.19 -8.25 -6.29
N GLN A 105 2.22 -9.48 -5.78
CA GLN A 105 1.99 -10.68 -6.57
C GLN A 105 0.58 -10.72 -7.18
N HIS A 106 -0.43 -10.25 -6.46
CA HIS A 106 -1.78 -10.13 -6.98
C HIS A 106 -1.90 -9.09 -8.11
N ILE A 107 -1.17 -7.97 -8.03
CA ILE A 107 -1.09 -6.99 -9.12
C ILE A 107 -0.48 -7.65 -10.37
N ILE A 108 0.71 -8.27 -10.23
CA ILE A 108 1.46 -8.87 -11.32
C ILE A 108 0.68 -10.02 -11.98
N SER A 109 -0.02 -10.83 -11.19
CA SER A 109 -0.84 -11.95 -11.69
C SER A 109 -2.19 -11.54 -12.27
N GLY A 110 -2.50 -10.24 -12.33
CA GLY A 110 -3.75 -9.72 -12.90
C GLY A 110 -4.98 -9.91 -12.03
N LYS A 111 -4.83 -10.23 -10.74
CA LYS A 111 -5.97 -10.41 -9.81
C LYS A 111 -6.53 -9.08 -9.30
N VAL A 112 -5.75 -8.01 -9.32
CA VAL A 112 -6.12 -6.70 -8.75
C VAL A 112 -6.77 -5.80 -9.79
N LEU A 113 -6.15 -5.68 -10.96
CA LEU A 113 -6.59 -4.75 -12.00
C LEU A 113 -7.60 -5.44 -12.92
N THR A 114 -8.70 -4.76 -13.24
CA THR A 114 -9.60 -5.20 -14.30
C THR A 114 -8.88 -5.15 -15.66
N ALA A 115 -9.46 -5.76 -16.71
CA ALA A 115 -8.88 -5.72 -18.05
C ALA A 115 -8.69 -4.27 -18.55
N GLU A 116 -9.65 -3.38 -18.26
CA GLU A 116 -9.57 -1.97 -18.62
C GLU A 116 -8.47 -1.23 -17.82
N GLU A 117 -8.40 -1.46 -16.50
CA GLU A 117 -7.38 -0.87 -15.62
C GLU A 117 -5.97 -1.36 -15.99
N SER A 118 -5.81 -2.64 -16.36
CA SER A 118 -4.53 -3.22 -16.79
C SER A 118 -3.99 -2.54 -18.05
N ASN A 119 -4.86 -2.04 -18.92
CA ASN A 119 -4.44 -1.29 -20.11
C ASN A 119 -3.83 0.07 -19.76
N THR A 120 -4.05 0.59 -18.55
CA THR A 120 -3.49 1.87 -18.07
C THR A 120 -2.19 1.67 -17.28
N TRP A 121 -1.84 0.45 -16.92
CA TRP A 121 -0.63 0.11 -16.16
C TRP A 121 0.53 -0.26 -17.09
N ASN A 122 1.73 0.29 -16.82
CA ASN A 122 2.93 0.06 -17.63
C ASN A 122 3.77 -1.18 -17.19
N GLY A 123 3.34 -1.87 -16.12
CA GLY A 123 4.06 -3.00 -15.54
C GLY A 123 4.99 -2.65 -14.37
N ASP A 124 5.24 -1.38 -14.12
CA ASP A 124 6.13 -0.94 -13.04
C ASP A 124 5.38 -0.76 -11.72
N ILE A 125 6.04 -1.12 -10.62
CA ILE A 125 5.59 -0.87 -9.25
C ILE A 125 6.62 0.01 -8.55
N TYR A 126 6.13 1.08 -7.92
CA TYR A 126 6.91 1.97 -7.08
C TYR A 126 6.39 1.89 -5.65
N LEU A 127 7.27 1.97 -4.66
CA LEU A 127 6.89 1.98 -3.24
C LEU A 127 7.15 3.36 -2.63
N VAL A 128 6.21 3.81 -1.81
CA VAL A 128 6.37 4.98 -0.95
C VAL A 128 6.00 4.56 0.46
N GLY A 129 6.96 4.54 1.38
CA GLY A 129 6.76 4.14 2.76
C GLY A 129 6.99 5.28 3.74
N HIS A 130 6.11 5.41 4.74
CA HIS A 130 6.24 6.40 5.80
C HIS A 130 6.57 5.73 7.13
N SER A 131 7.55 6.23 7.88
CA SER A 131 7.95 5.75 9.21
C SER A 131 8.27 4.23 9.18
N LEU A 132 7.60 3.37 9.95
CA LEU A 132 7.71 1.91 9.87
C LEU A 132 7.49 1.41 8.44
N GLY A 133 6.47 1.93 7.73
CA GLY A 133 6.21 1.58 6.35
C GLY A 133 7.37 1.88 5.40
N GLY A 134 8.23 2.84 5.73
CA GLY A 134 9.48 3.11 5.03
C GLY A 134 10.48 1.95 5.14
N ALA A 135 10.68 1.42 6.34
CA ALA A 135 11.55 0.27 6.58
C ALA A 135 10.99 -1.00 5.91
N LEU A 136 9.66 -1.22 5.99
CA LEU A 136 9.00 -2.33 5.28
C LEU A 136 9.23 -2.22 3.75
N ALA A 137 9.07 -1.02 3.20
CA ALA A 137 9.26 -0.76 1.78
C ALA A 137 10.70 -1.04 1.32
N ILE A 138 11.71 -0.73 2.14
CA ILE A 138 13.13 -1.04 1.86
C ILE A 138 13.31 -2.56 1.77
N ILE A 139 12.83 -3.32 2.75
CA ILE A 139 12.97 -4.79 2.78
C ILE A 139 12.27 -5.43 1.59
N VAL A 140 11.05 -4.97 1.27
CA VAL A 140 10.30 -5.47 0.12
C VAL A 140 10.99 -5.13 -1.20
N ALA A 141 11.53 -3.91 -1.35
CA ALA A 141 12.22 -3.51 -2.56
C ALA A 141 13.52 -4.29 -2.79
N ASP A 142 14.25 -4.63 -1.73
CA ASP A 142 15.46 -5.45 -1.81
C ASP A 142 15.16 -6.88 -2.30
N SER A 143 14.08 -7.45 -1.84
CA SER A 143 13.69 -8.85 -2.14
C SER A 143 12.80 -9.02 -3.37
N ASN A 144 12.28 -7.93 -3.97
CA ASN A 144 11.27 -7.99 -5.03
C ASN A 144 11.68 -7.21 -6.28
N THR A 145 12.14 -7.92 -7.30
CA THR A 145 12.63 -7.34 -8.58
C THR A 145 11.56 -6.59 -9.39
N SER A 146 10.28 -6.76 -9.06
CA SER A 146 9.17 -6.04 -9.69
C SER A 146 9.06 -4.59 -9.20
N VAL A 147 9.66 -4.26 -8.06
CA VAL A 147 9.74 -2.90 -7.55
C VAL A 147 10.86 -2.16 -8.30
N LYS A 148 10.50 -1.04 -8.95
CA LYS A 148 11.43 -0.26 -9.78
C LYS A 148 11.93 1.01 -9.10
N LYS A 149 11.14 1.58 -8.19
CA LYS A 149 11.52 2.79 -7.44
C LYS A 149 11.02 2.70 -6.01
N LEU A 150 11.76 3.34 -5.12
CA LEU A 150 11.46 3.43 -3.70
C LEU A 150 11.63 4.88 -3.23
N VAL A 151 10.67 5.36 -2.43
CA VAL A 151 10.76 6.60 -1.68
C VAL A 151 10.42 6.30 -0.23
N THR A 152 11.20 6.80 0.70
CA THR A 152 10.92 6.72 2.13
C THR A 152 10.73 8.11 2.72
N ILE A 153 9.75 8.25 3.60
CA ILE A 153 9.41 9.49 4.29
C ILE A 153 9.57 9.22 5.79
N ASN A 154 10.54 9.87 6.43
CA ASN A 154 10.84 9.67 7.87
C ASN A 154 10.92 8.19 8.26
N SER A 155 11.58 7.36 7.44
CA SER A 155 11.73 5.93 7.70
C SER A 155 12.46 5.70 9.01
N ILE A 156 12.01 4.71 9.77
CA ILE A 156 12.84 4.13 10.83
C ILE A 156 14.02 3.39 10.17
N PHE A 157 15.13 3.30 10.88
CA PHE A 157 16.34 2.58 10.42
C PHE A 157 16.57 1.29 11.23
N ASP A 158 15.86 1.14 12.35
CA ASP A 158 16.03 0.04 13.29
C ASP A 158 14.66 -0.42 13.81
N PHE A 159 14.48 -1.73 13.98
CA PHE A 159 13.28 -2.34 14.55
C PHE A 159 13.36 -2.59 16.04
N ASP A 160 14.53 -2.43 16.67
CA ASP A 160 14.75 -2.68 18.10
C ASP A 160 13.88 -1.78 18.98
N ILE A 161 13.52 -0.58 18.49
CA ILE A 161 12.56 0.31 19.15
C ILE A 161 11.19 -0.33 19.45
N TYR A 162 10.85 -1.43 18.78
CA TYR A 162 9.60 -2.19 19.00
C TYR A 162 9.82 -3.47 19.82
N THR A 163 11.04 -3.85 20.10
CA THR A 163 11.40 -5.13 20.76
C THR A 163 11.86 -4.94 22.20
N GLU A 164 12.32 -3.77 22.56
CA GLU A 164 12.69 -3.46 23.96
C GLU A 164 11.41 -3.36 24.83
N LYS A 165 11.30 -4.30 25.76
CA LYS A 165 10.30 -4.34 26.83
C LYS A 165 10.98 -4.31 28.18
#